data_b5d4458c15706e956ac08ae7d9245b0b
#
_entry.id   b5d4458c15706e956ac08ae7d9245b0b
#
_cell.length_a   1.000
_cell.length_b   1.000
_cell.length_c   1.000
_cell.angle_alpha   90.00
_cell.angle_beta   90.00
_cell.angle_gamma   90.00
#
_symmetry.space_group_name_H-M   'P 1'
#
loop_
_entity.id
_entity.type
_entity.pdbx_description
1 polymer ?
#
loop_
_entity_poly.entity_id
_entity_poly.type
_entity_poly.pdbx_seq_one_letter_code
_entity_poly.pdbx_strand_id
1 'polypeptide(L)'
;MTIKNDKSLASGKNTPKEPVAIWSLYIVQTRLGHWYTGISTDVAKRFATHQAGKGAKNLKGKRPLTLVFQVAVGNRSEATKLEYKVKQLTKLQKREFIKTQELPLKVSKV
;
A
#
# COMPACT_ATOMS: atom_id res chain seq x y z
N MET A 1 5.83 -35.67 0.81
CA MET A 1 5.61 -34.95 0.73
C MET A 1 5.47 -34.73 0.83
N THR A 2 5.66 -34.92 0.82
CA THR A 2 5.52 -34.17 0.80
C THR A 2 5.41 -33.81 1.06
N ILE A 3 5.48 -34.01 1.15
CA ILE A 3 5.36 -33.22 1.27
C ILE A 3 4.98 -32.84 1.33
N LYS A 4 4.90 -32.96 1.36
CA LYS A 4 4.60 -32.20 1.28
C LYS A 4 4.21 -31.71 1.43
N ASN A 5 4.38 -31.93 1.60
CA ASN A 5 4.18 -31.07 1.57
C ASN A 5 4.11 -30.62 1.76
N ASP A 6 4.18 -30.85 2.00
CA ASP A 6 4.19 -30.11 1.94
C ASP A 6 3.87 -29.60 2.19
N LYS A 7 3.86 -29.75 2.40
CA LYS A 7 3.67 -29.14 2.41
C LYS A 7 3.79 -28.65 2.89
N SER A 8 4.19 -29.04 3.08
CA SER A 8 4.40 -28.31 3.23
C SER A 8 4.89 -27.83 3.42
N LEU A 9 5.25 -28.26 3.58
CA LEU A 9 5.70 -27.55 3.49
C LEU A 9 5.91 -27.10 3.40
N ALA A 10 6.07 -27.56 3.46
CA ALA A 10 6.19 -26.95 3.10
C ALA A 10 6.36 -26.64 2.99
N SER A 11 6.49 -27.00 3.08
CA SER A 11 6.54 -26.51 2.77
C SER A 11 6.73 -26.29 2.55
N GLY A 12 6.89 -26.66 2.81
CA GLY A 12 6.94 -26.33 2.29
C GLY A 12 7.10 -26.13 1.99
N LYS A 13 7.17 -26.30 1.93
CA LYS A 13 7.32 -26.10 1.32
C LYS A 13 7.53 -25.36 1.14
N ASN A 14 7.76 -25.20 1.60
CA ASN A 14 7.95 -24.36 1.24
C ASN A 14 8.64 -23.47 0.65
N THR A 15 9.37 -23.86 0.18
CA THR A 15 9.97 -22.70 -0.48
C THR A 15 9.19 -22.39 -1.72
N PRO A 16 8.52 -21.23 -1.80
CA PRO A 16 7.75 -20.89 -2.99
C PRO A 16 8.73 -20.68 -4.13
N LYS A 17 8.35 -21.14 -5.29
CA LYS A 17 9.19 -20.97 -6.48
C LYS A 17 9.18 -19.53 -6.95
N GLU A 18 8.16 -18.79 -6.58
CA GLU A 18 8.04 -17.39 -6.94
C GLU A 18 8.28 -16.51 -5.74
N PRO A 19 8.78 -15.30 -5.97
CA PRO A 19 8.99 -14.39 -4.86
C PRO A 19 7.71 -14.10 -4.11
N VAL A 20 7.82 -13.88 -2.83
CA VAL A 20 6.69 -13.48 -2.01
C VAL A 20 6.31 -12.07 -2.41
N ALA A 21 5.02 -11.83 -2.61
CA ALA A 21 4.55 -10.50 -2.98
C ALA A 21 4.77 -9.52 -1.83
N ILE A 22 5.30 -8.37 -2.17
CA ILE A 22 5.50 -7.28 -1.19
C ILE A 22 4.41 -6.25 -1.40
N TRP A 23 3.66 -6.00 -0.34
CA TRP A 23 2.62 -4.97 -0.37
C TRP A 23 3.21 -3.63 -0.01
N SER A 24 2.78 -2.61 -0.73
CA SER A 24 3.22 -1.24 -0.48
C SER A 24 2.02 -0.40 -0.09
N LEU A 25 2.30 0.63 0.71
CA LEU A 25 1.30 1.65 1.02
C LEU A 25 1.57 2.83 0.08
N TYR A 26 0.51 3.43 -0.42
CA TYR A 26 0.66 4.59 -1.30
C TYR A 26 -0.41 5.62 -0.97
N ILE A 27 -0.12 6.86 -1.34
CA ILE A 27 -1.08 7.95 -1.18
C ILE A 27 -1.14 8.71 -2.49
N VAL A 28 -2.36 8.94 -2.99
CA VAL A 28 -2.57 9.77 -4.18
C VAL A 28 -3.31 11.03 -3.77
N GLN A 29 -3.01 12.11 -4.47
CA GLN A 29 -3.67 13.38 -4.27
C GLN A 29 -4.57 13.65 -5.45
N THR A 30 -5.80 14.06 -5.17
CA THR A 30 -6.77 14.37 -6.20
C THR A 30 -6.56 15.79 -6.72
N ARG A 31 -7.25 16.10 -7.80
CA ARG A 31 -7.27 17.45 -8.38
C ARG A 31 -7.62 18.52 -7.34
N LEU A 32 -8.46 18.16 -6.38
CA LEU A 32 -8.90 19.09 -5.36
C LEU A 32 -8.00 19.13 -4.12
N GLY A 33 -6.91 18.40 -4.15
CA GLY A 33 -5.97 18.38 -3.03
C GLY A 33 -6.29 17.39 -1.92
N HIS A 34 -7.26 16.51 -2.13
CA HIS A 34 -7.59 15.49 -1.14
C HIS A 34 -6.68 14.29 -1.31
N TRP A 35 -6.43 13.57 -0.22
CA TRP A 35 -5.56 12.41 -0.22
C TRP A 35 -6.33 11.13 -0.06
N TYR A 36 -5.93 10.11 -0.84
CA TYR A 36 -6.45 8.76 -0.76
C TYR A 36 -5.31 7.81 -0.44
N THR A 37 -5.47 7.00 0.60
CA THR A 37 -4.45 6.04 1.04
C THR A 37 -4.90 4.64 0.68
N GLY A 38 -3.99 3.85 0.09
CA GLY A 38 -4.31 2.48 -0.28
C GLY A 38 -3.08 1.59 -0.18
N ILE A 39 -3.28 0.32 -0.47
CA ILE A 39 -2.19 -0.66 -0.49
C ILE A 39 -2.28 -1.46 -1.79
N SER A 40 -1.13 -1.91 -2.28
CA SER A 40 -1.07 -2.68 -3.51
C SER A 40 0.26 -3.41 -3.60
N THR A 41 0.26 -4.52 -4.36
CA THR A 41 1.51 -5.19 -4.69
C THR A 41 2.16 -4.58 -5.92
N ASP A 42 1.45 -3.71 -6.60
CA ASP A 42 1.97 -3.04 -7.80
C ASP A 42 1.37 -1.63 -7.84
N VAL A 43 2.06 -0.71 -7.20
CA VAL A 43 1.56 0.66 -7.05
C VAL A 43 1.41 1.35 -8.41
N ALA A 44 2.36 1.17 -9.30
CA ALA A 44 2.29 1.81 -10.61
C ALA A 44 1.05 1.37 -11.38
N LYS A 45 0.78 0.07 -11.38
CA LYS A 45 -0.40 -0.47 -12.07
C LYS A 45 -1.68 0.02 -11.42
N ARG A 46 -1.72 0.02 -10.10
CA ARG A 46 -2.91 0.48 -9.36
C ARG A 46 -3.16 1.95 -9.61
N PHE A 47 -2.10 2.75 -9.63
CA PHE A 47 -2.22 4.17 -9.91
C PHE A 47 -2.78 4.40 -11.32
N ALA A 48 -2.28 3.65 -12.29
CA ALA A 48 -2.79 3.76 -13.66
C ALA A 48 -4.28 3.42 -13.72
N THR A 49 -4.70 2.40 -12.96
CA THR A 49 -6.11 2.01 -12.89
C THR A 49 -6.95 3.14 -12.31
N HIS A 50 -6.45 3.79 -11.26
CA HIS A 50 -7.14 4.93 -10.65
C HIS A 50 -7.26 6.08 -11.65
N GLN A 51 -6.17 6.39 -12.37
CA GLN A 51 -6.18 7.47 -13.36
C GLN A 51 -7.18 7.19 -14.47
N ALA A 52 -7.35 5.92 -14.84
CA ALA A 52 -8.30 5.53 -15.87
C ALA A 52 -9.76 5.58 -15.38
N GLY A 53 -9.97 5.89 -14.11
CA GLY A 53 -11.32 5.97 -13.55
C GLY A 53 -11.92 4.62 -13.22
N LYS A 54 -11.08 3.57 -13.14
CA LYS A 54 -11.54 2.20 -12.91
C LYS A 54 -11.14 1.64 -11.55
N GLY A 55 -10.51 2.46 -10.74
CA GLY A 55 -10.06 2.02 -9.42
C GLY A 55 -11.08 2.33 -8.35
N ALA A 56 -10.60 2.90 -7.25
CA ALA A 56 -11.44 3.21 -6.11
C ALA A 56 -12.54 4.19 -6.50
N LYS A 57 -13.72 3.91 -5.98
CA LYS A 57 -14.89 4.74 -6.25
C LYS A 57 -14.66 6.19 -5.86
N ASN A 58 -13.96 6.39 -4.75
CA ASN A 58 -13.70 7.74 -4.25
C ASN A 58 -12.81 8.57 -5.16
N LEU A 59 -12.14 7.93 -6.11
CA LEU A 59 -11.24 8.64 -7.01
C LEU A 59 -11.82 8.88 -8.39
N LYS A 60 -12.99 8.33 -8.65
CA LYS A 60 -13.66 8.54 -9.95
C LYS A 60 -13.97 10.01 -10.14
N GLY A 61 -13.66 10.50 -11.33
CA GLY A 61 -13.97 11.89 -11.67
C GLY A 61 -13.10 12.92 -11.00
N LYS A 62 -12.05 12.49 -10.30
CA LYS A 62 -11.19 13.43 -9.55
C LYS A 62 -9.79 13.56 -10.14
N ARG A 63 -9.61 13.14 -11.38
CA ARG A 63 -8.36 13.32 -12.11
C ARG A 63 -8.11 14.78 -12.40
N PRO A 64 -6.87 15.18 -12.58
CA PRO A 64 -5.69 14.33 -12.54
C PRO A 64 -5.31 13.95 -11.12
N LEU A 65 -4.75 12.75 -10.98
CA LEU A 65 -4.26 12.25 -9.71
C LEU A 65 -2.74 12.33 -9.68
N THR A 66 -2.20 12.53 -8.51
CA THR A 66 -0.75 12.58 -8.32
C THR A 66 -0.35 11.58 -7.23
N LEU A 67 0.64 10.75 -7.53
CA LEU A 67 1.18 9.84 -6.52
C LEU A 67 2.14 10.65 -5.67
N VAL A 68 1.78 10.87 -4.40
CA VAL A 68 2.57 11.74 -3.52
C VAL A 68 3.41 10.97 -2.51
N PHE A 69 3.14 9.68 -2.32
CA PHE A 69 3.91 8.88 -1.36
C PHE A 69 3.74 7.40 -1.65
N GLN A 70 4.82 6.62 -1.49
CA GLN A 70 4.73 5.17 -1.51
C GLN A 70 5.88 4.58 -0.73
N VAL A 71 5.63 3.45 -0.09
CA VAL A 71 6.66 2.75 0.69
C VAL A 71 6.32 1.27 0.72
N ALA A 72 7.35 0.43 0.51
CA ALA A 72 7.18 -1.00 0.62
C ALA A 72 7.05 -1.37 2.10
N VAL A 73 6.09 -2.24 2.42
CA VAL A 73 5.80 -2.58 3.80
C VAL A 73 6.14 -4.03 4.12
N GLY A 74 5.50 -4.98 3.45
CA GLY A 74 5.68 -6.38 3.73
C GLY A 74 4.48 -7.17 3.23
N ASN A 75 3.95 -8.07 4.07
CA ASN A 75 2.79 -8.84 3.64
C ASN A 75 1.51 -7.98 3.74
N ARG A 76 0.42 -8.55 3.27
CA ARG A 76 -0.84 -7.81 3.21
C ARG A 76 -1.32 -7.37 4.60
N SER A 77 -1.15 -8.23 5.59
CA SER A 77 -1.57 -7.92 6.96
C SER A 77 -0.83 -6.71 7.49
N GLU A 78 0.49 -6.68 7.29
CA GLU A 78 1.31 -5.56 7.74
C GLU A 78 0.92 -4.28 7.03
N ALA A 79 0.70 -4.37 5.72
CA ALA A 79 0.31 -3.19 4.94
C ALA A 79 -1.06 -2.67 5.37
N THR A 80 -2.00 -3.58 5.65
CA THR A 80 -3.34 -3.21 6.10
C THR A 80 -3.28 -2.48 7.44
N LYS A 81 -2.45 -2.97 8.34
CA LYS A 81 -2.29 -2.32 9.65
C LYS A 81 -1.71 -0.93 9.51
N LEU A 82 -0.71 -0.79 8.65
CA LEU A 82 -0.10 0.52 8.42
C LEU A 82 -1.09 1.48 7.76
N GLU A 83 -1.85 0.98 6.79
CA GLU A 83 -2.87 1.79 6.14
C GLU A 83 -3.85 2.35 7.17
N TYR A 84 -4.30 1.49 8.08
CA TYR A 84 -5.22 1.91 9.12
C TYR A 84 -4.61 3.02 9.98
N LYS A 85 -3.36 2.84 10.38
CA LYS A 85 -2.69 3.84 11.23
C LYS A 85 -2.48 5.16 10.49
N VAL A 86 -2.11 5.09 9.22
CA VAL A 86 -1.93 6.30 8.44
C VAL A 86 -3.25 7.07 8.31
N LYS A 87 -4.35 6.34 8.12
CA LYS A 87 -5.66 6.98 8.01
C LYS A 87 -6.09 7.65 9.32
N GLN A 88 -5.48 7.25 10.44
CA GLN A 88 -5.80 7.87 11.75
C GLN A 88 -5.00 9.15 12.00
N LEU A 89 -4.00 9.43 11.19
CA LEU A 89 -3.20 10.63 11.37
C LEU A 89 -4.01 11.88 11.06
N THR A 90 -3.67 12.97 11.75
CA THR A 90 -4.28 14.25 11.45
C THR A 90 -3.81 14.73 10.09
N LYS A 91 -4.53 15.69 9.53
CA LYS A 91 -4.15 16.26 8.24
C LYS A 91 -2.75 16.86 8.30
N LEU A 92 -2.43 17.52 9.41
CA LEU A 92 -1.11 18.12 9.59
C LEU A 92 -0.02 17.05 9.61
N GLN A 93 -0.25 15.96 10.33
CA GLN A 93 0.72 14.87 10.39
C GLN A 93 0.94 14.23 9.03
N LYS A 94 -0.14 14.03 8.26
CA LYS A 94 -0.02 13.49 6.91
C LYS A 94 0.78 14.42 6.01
N ARG A 95 0.52 15.71 6.11
CA ARG A 95 1.23 16.70 5.32
C ARG A 95 2.72 16.65 5.61
N GLU A 96 3.06 16.53 6.89
CA GLU A 96 4.47 16.49 7.28
C GLU A 96 5.20 15.28 6.73
N PHE A 97 4.62 14.08 6.87
CA PHE A 97 5.35 12.91 6.39
C PHE A 97 5.37 12.81 4.87
N ILE A 98 4.37 13.35 4.19
CA ILE A 98 4.41 13.40 2.73
C ILE A 98 5.51 14.35 2.29
N LYS A 99 5.67 15.46 3.00
CA LYS A 99 6.72 16.43 2.70
C LYS A 99 8.11 15.84 2.91
N THR A 100 8.32 15.12 4.01
CA THR A 100 9.62 14.54 4.33
C THR A 100 9.82 13.18 3.71
N GLN A 101 8.75 12.53 3.27
CA GLN A 101 8.75 11.16 2.77
C GLN A 101 9.15 10.14 3.84
N GLU A 102 8.93 10.50 5.10
CA GLU A 102 9.25 9.63 6.24
C GLU A 102 8.04 9.48 7.13
N LEU A 103 7.66 8.24 7.39
CA LEU A 103 6.54 7.97 8.28
C LEU A 103 6.91 8.32 9.73
N PRO A 104 5.96 8.83 10.51
CA PRO A 104 6.20 9.06 11.93
C PRO A 104 6.59 7.74 12.62
N LEU A 105 7.52 7.82 13.57
CA LEU A 105 8.01 6.62 14.27
C LEU A 105 6.88 5.80 14.88
N LYS A 106 5.92 6.46 15.50
CA LYS A 106 4.83 5.73 16.15
C LYS A 106 3.96 4.97 15.15
N VAL A 107 3.98 5.35 13.88
CA VAL A 107 3.24 4.66 12.86
C VAL A 107 4.04 3.49 12.32
N SER A 108 5.35 3.67 12.16
CA SER A 108 6.20 2.61 11.61
C SER A 108 6.41 1.45 12.59
N LYS A 109 6.12 1.66 13.86
CA LYS A 109 6.17 0.58 14.85
C LYS A 109 4.82 -0.08 14.96
N VAL A 110 4.54 -0.91 14.03
CA VAL A 110 3.22 -1.54 13.92
C VAL A 110 3.10 -2.81 14.71
#